data_0a5dc2d6c184ea66bc05de94fa5e1df2
#
_entry.id   0a5dc2d6c184ea66bc05de94fa5e1df2
#
_cell.length_a   1.000
_cell.length_b   1.000
_cell.length_c   1.000
_cell.angle_alpha   90.00
_cell.angle_beta   90.00
_cell.angle_gamma   90.00
#
_symmetry.space_group_name_H-M   'P 1'
#
loop_
_entity.id
_entity.type
_entity.pdbx_description
1 polymer ?
#
loop_
_entity_poly.entity_id
_entity_poly.type
_entity_poly.pdbx_seq_one_letter_code
_entity_poly.pdbx_strand_id
1 'polypeptide(L)'
;FLALTLLSGGAAMAFLLWQQIPAISGNGSIYIEAATYLQLLCWGVIAFGLVWWFVRLVRLLRLSRWTEGELQVQMQQDGPLHILHAAIDTGNCLREPISGSPVILLDRKAKQKMGIKTSIAASQYANRFTAVPYRAIGTTLGMLEGLRADEITFQNRTLRASVLAFYDGDFGDVEALVNREVIHDEILQTHTVGM
;
A
#
# COMPACT_ATOMS: atom_id res chain seq x y z
N PHE A 1 -0.94 21.79 -1.66
CA PHE A 1 -0.13 22.93 -2.13
C PHE A 1 -0.21 24.10 -1.15
N LEU A 2 -1.39 24.67 -0.85
CA LEU A 2 -1.62 25.79 0.06
C LEU A 2 -1.01 25.57 1.47
N ALA A 3 -1.16 24.38 2.05
CA ALA A 3 -0.58 24.08 3.37
C ALA A 3 0.96 24.12 3.36
N LEU A 4 1.59 23.71 2.28
CA LEU A 4 3.05 23.73 2.12
C LEU A 4 3.59 25.15 1.99
N THR A 5 2.90 26.00 1.25
CA THR A 5 3.27 27.43 1.10
C THR A 5 3.09 28.20 2.40
N LEU A 6 2.03 27.94 3.16
CA LEU A 6 1.82 28.54 4.48
C LEU A 6 2.87 28.10 5.50
N LEU A 7 3.23 26.81 5.51
CA LEU A 7 4.26 26.24 6.40
C LEU A 7 5.66 26.83 6.07
N SER A 8 6.01 26.90 4.80
CA SER A 8 7.31 27.44 4.39
C SER A 8 7.42 28.95 4.64
N GLY A 9 6.36 29.71 4.36
CA GLY A 9 6.29 31.13 4.67
C GLY A 9 6.31 31.43 6.17
N GLY A 10 5.55 30.65 6.95
CA GLY A 10 5.53 30.76 8.41
C GLY A 10 6.87 30.40 9.06
N ALA A 11 7.55 29.37 8.58
CA ALA A 11 8.86 28.97 9.08
C ALA A 11 9.94 30.02 8.77
N ALA A 12 9.92 30.60 7.56
CA ALA A 12 10.84 31.69 7.21
C ALA A 12 10.59 32.91 8.09
N MET A 13 9.34 33.28 8.34
CA MET A 13 8.97 34.38 9.20
C MET A 13 9.37 34.16 10.66
N ALA A 14 9.12 32.97 11.22
CA ALA A 14 9.53 32.62 12.57
C ALA A 14 11.06 32.70 12.77
N PHE A 15 11.82 32.28 11.75
CA PHE A 15 13.27 32.37 11.77
C PHE A 15 13.79 33.80 11.74
N LEU A 16 13.17 34.65 10.92
CA LEU A 16 13.53 36.10 10.88
C LEU A 16 13.24 36.80 12.22
N LEU A 17 12.10 36.45 12.85
CA LEU A 17 11.76 36.96 14.18
C LEU A 17 12.71 36.44 15.26
N TRP A 18 13.20 35.20 15.16
CA TRP A 18 14.19 34.67 16.09
C TRP A 18 15.55 35.41 15.98
N GLN A 19 15.92 35.81 14.78
CA GLN A 19 17.14 36.60 14.58
C GLN A 19 17.04 38.07 15.10
N GLN A 20 15.92 38.44 15.73
CA GLN A 20 15.64 39.79 16.24
C GLN A 20 15.80 40.91 15.19
N ILE A 21 15.55 40.58 13.93
CA ILE A 21 15.56 41.58 12.85
C ILE A 21 14.35 42.48 13.05
N PRO A 22 14.54 43.80 13.21
CA PRO A 22 13.44 44.72 13.45
C PRO A 22 12.46 44.69 12.26
N ALA A 23 11.21 44.31 12.52
CA ALA A 23 10.15 44.36 11.54
C ALA A 23 9.22 45.54 11.85
N ILE A 24 9.07 46.44 10.92
CA ILE A 24 8.15 47.59 11.03
C ILE A 24 6.86 47.21 10.31
N SER A 25 5.75 47.20 11.05
CA SER A 25 4.42 46.95 10.48
C SER A 25 3.71 48.28 10.19
N GLY A 26 3.34 48.49 8.97
CA GLY A 26 2.55 49.65 8.57
C GLY A 26 1.62 49.30 7.40
N ASN A 27 0.36 49.71 7.46
CA ASN A 27 -0.65 49.52 6.38
C ASN A 27 -0.83 48.10 5.86
N GLY A 28 -0.72 47.08 6.74
CA GLY A 28 -0.87 45.67 6.34
C GLY A 28 0.37 45.09 5.64
N SER A 29 1.46 45.83 5.54
CA SER A 29 2.74 45.39 4.99
C SER A 29 3.78 45.28 6.09
N ILE A 30 4.62 44.25 6.04
CA ILE A 30 5.74 44.07 6.96
C ILE A 30 7.01 44.45 6.22
N TYR A 31 7.71 45.48 6.71
CA TYR A 31 9.00 45.92 6.19
C TYR A 31 10.11 45.36 7.07
N ILE A 32 11.07 44.67 6.45
CA ILE A 32 12.24 44.10 7.13
C ILE A 32 13.44 44.88 6.65
N GLU A 33 13.96 45.79 7.51
CA GLU A 33 15.02 46.75 7.14
C GLU A 33 16.39 46.10 6.89
N ALA A 34 16.67 44.93 7.49
CA ALA A 34 18.02 44.37 7.49
C ALA A 34 18.18 43.11 6.59
N ALA A 35 17.13 42.61 5.95
CA ALA A 35 17.24 41.43 5.11
C ALA A 35 17.31 41.82 3.63
N THR A 36 18.41 41.45 2.99
CA THR A 36 18.53 41.56 1.53
C THR A 36 17.60 40.56 0.85
N TYR A 37 16.94 40.93 -0.26
CA TYR A 37 16.09 40.02 -1.04
C TYR A 37 16.76 38.69 -1.35
N LEU A 38 18.08 38.68 -1.53
CA LEU A 38 18.86 37.47 -1.74
C LEU A 38 18.83 36.53 -0.52
N GLN A 39 18.93 37.08 0.69
CA GLN A 39 18.83 36.27 1.94
C GLN A 39 17.46 35.68 2.11
N LEU A 40 16.39 36.41 1.86
CA LEU A 40 15.03 35.92 1.88
C LEU A 40 14.82 34.78 0.88
N LEU A 41 15.34 34.91 -0.33
CA LEU A 41 15.28 33.90 -1.36
C LEU A 41 16.05 32.64 -0.94
N CYS A 42 17.26 32.78 -0.40
CA CYS A 42 18.06 31.64 0.08
C CYS A 42 17.34 30.86 1.20
N TRP A 43 16.80 31.57 2.20
CA TRP A 43 16.06 30.94 3.29
C TRP A 43 14.77 30.29 2.81
N GLY A 44 14.08 30.90 1.85
CA GLY A 44 12.89 30.30 1.22
C GLY A 44 13.22 28.99 0.52
N VAL A 45 14.32 28.94 -0.24
CA VAL A 45 14.77 27.70 -0.92
C VAL A 45 15.18 26.63 0.09
N ILE A 46 15.88 26.99 1.16
CA ILE A 46 16.28 26.05 2.22
C ILE A 46 15.03 25.48 2.92
N ALA A 47 14.09 26.34 3.33
CA ALA A 47 12.86 25.92 3.97
C ALA A 47 12.03 24.98 3.08
N PHE A 48 11.89 25.32 1.79
CA PHE A 48 11.21 24.48 0.81
C PHE A 48 11.90 23.12 0.65
N GLY A 49 13.23 23.09 0.56
CA GLY A 49 14.02 21.86 0.47
C GLY A 49 13.83 20.95 1.68
N LEU A 50 13.85 21.52 2.90
CA LEU A 50 13.63 20.78 4.14
C LEU A 50 12.21 20.18 4.22
N VAL A 51 11.20 20.96 3.87
CA VAL A 51 9.80 20.48 3.85
C VAL A 51 9.63 19.39 2.80
N TRP A 52 10.19 19.58 1.61
CA TRP A 52 10.14 18.58 0.54
C TRP A 52 10.84 17.27 0.95
N TRP A 53 12.03 17.37 1.54
CA TRP A 53 12.78 16.23 2.06
C TRP A 53 12.02 15.52 3.17
N PHE A 54 11.43 16.25 4.12
CA PHE A 54 10.64 15.69 5.21
C PHE A 54 9.38 14.96 4.69
N VAL A 55 8.65 15.55 3.76
CA VAL A 55 7.48 14.91 3.12
C VAL A 55 7.90 13.64 2.40
N ARG A 56 9.03 13.66 1.69
CA ARG A 56 9.59 12.50 1.02
C ARG A 56 9.97 11.40 2.01
N LEU A 57 10.65 11.77 3.11
CA LEU A 57 11.03 10.83 4.17
C LEU A 57 9.81 10.19 4.83
N VAL A 58 8.80 10.98 5.20
CA VAL A 58 7.55 10.47 5.79
C VAL A 58 6.82 9.54 4.80
N ARG A 59 6.82 9.88 3.53
CA ARG A 59 6.21 9.04 2.49
C ARG A 59 6.95 7.70 2.35
N LEU A 60 8.27 7.71 2.31
CA LEU A 60 9.09 6.49 2.27
C LEU A 60 8.87 5.62 3.51
N LEU A 61 8.89 6.21 4.71
CA LEU A 61 8.68 5.49 5.95
C LEU A 61 7.25 4.93 6.09
N ARG A 62 6.24 5.65 5.61
CA ARG A 62 4.84 5.15 5.63
C ARG A 62 4.60 4.05 4.61
N LEU A 63 5.12 4.19 3.40
CA LEU A 63 4.93 3.19 2.35
C LEU A 63 5.59 1.86 2.73
N SER A 64 6.81 1.89 3.29
CA SER A 64 7.53 0.68 3.67
C SER A 64 6.87 -0.11 4.81
N ARG A 65 6.16 0.53 5.73
CA ARG A 65 5.62 -0.15 6.92
C ARG A 65 4.23 -0.78 6.73
N TRP A 66 3.46 -0.35 5.72
CA TRP A 66 2.06 -0.75 5.55
C TRP A 66 1.78 -1.53 4.28
N THR A 67 2.77 -1.63 3.38
CA THR A 67 2.58 -2.24 2.06
C THR A 67 3.11 -3.66 1.96
N GLU A 68 4.05 -4.06 2.81
CA GLU A 68 4.67 -5.38 2.73
C GLU A 68 4.52 -6.14 4.05
N GLY A 69 4.39 -7.45 3.97
CA GLY A 69 4.26 -8.30 5.14
C GLY A 69 4.23 -9.79 4.81
N GLU A 70 4.16 -10.61 5.84
CA GLU A 70 4.00 -12.04 5.71
C GLU A 70 2.55 -12.41 5.47
N LEU A 71 2.30 -13.17 4.40
CA LEU A 71 1.06 -13.82 4.09
C LEU A 71 1.19 -15.31 4.43
N GLN A 72 0.42 -15.76 5.38
CA GLN A 72 0.34 -17.16 5.75
C GLN A 72 -0.89 -17.77 5.09
N VAL A 73 -0.67 -18.87 4.37
CA VAL A 73 -1.72 -19.55 3.62
C VAL A 73 -1.77 -21.00 4.06
N GLN A 74 -2.94 -21.43 4.51
CA GLN A 74 -3.24 -22.81 4.78
C GLN A 74 -4.34 -23.29 3.80
N MET A 75 -3.95 -24.13 2.86
CA MET A 75 -4.85 -24.59 1.80
C MET A 75 -5.89 -25.59 2.31
N GLN A 76 -5.52 -26.37 3.34
CA GLN A 76 -6.38 -27.34 4.00
C GLN A 76 -6.14 -27.28 5.51
N GLN A 77 -7.16 -27.51 6.32
CA GLN A 77 -7.13 -27.36 7.79
C GLN A 77 -6.00 -28.15 8.45
N ASP A 78 -5.63 -29.32 7.92
CA ASP A 78 -4.52 -30.14 8.42
C ASP A 78 -3.31 -30.12 7.48
N GLY A 79 -3.28 -29.21 6.51
CA GLY A 79 -2.23 -29.07 5.51
C GLY A 79 -1.07 -28.20 5.96
N PRO A 80 0.01 -28.18 5.17
CA PRO A 80 1.17 -27.35 5.47
C PRO A 80 0.81 -25.86 5.43
N LEU A 81 1.39 -25.10 6.37
CA LEU A 81 1.36 -23.66 6.38
C LEU A 81 2.44 -23.12 5.43
N HIS A 82 2.02 -22.31 4.47
CA HIS A 82 2.93 -21.64 3.54
C HIS A 82 3.08 -20.18 3.93
N ILE A 83 4.32 -19.73 4.11
CA ILE A 83 4.64 -18.33 4.42
C ILE A 83 5.19 -17.68 3.16
N LEU A 84 4.52 -16.63 2.69
CA LEU A 84 4.83 -15.89 1.47
C LEU A 84 5.11 -14.43 1.82
N HIS A 85 6.01 -13.80 1.09
CA HIS A 85 6.21 -12.35 1.18
C HIS A 85 5.19 -11.63 0.30
N ALA A 86 4.37 -10.79 0.90
CA ALA A 86 3.25 -10.16 0.22
C ALA A 86 3.27 -8.64 0.33
N ALA A 87 2.75 -7.97 -0.69
CA ALA A 87 2.49 -6.53 -0.68
C ALA A 87 0.99 -6.23 -0.85
N ILE A 88 0.56 -5.11 -0.29
CA ILE A 88 -0.79 -4.59 -0.51
C ILE A 88 -0.84 -3.88 -1.86
N ASP A 89 -1.66 -4.39 -2.76
CA ASP A 89 -1.90 -3.76 -4.06
C ASP A 89 -3.23 -3.02 -4.08
N THR A 90 -3.15 -1.70 -4.16
CA THR A 90 -4.33 -0.82 -4.25
C THR A 90 -5.01 -0.85 -5.62
N GLY A 91 -4.33 -1.38 -6.63
CA GLY A 91 -4.86 -1.57 -7.98
C GLY A 91 -5.55 -2.90 -8.21
N ASN A 92 -5.36 -3.87 -7.30
CA ASN A 92 -6.00 -5.17 -7.39
C ASN A 92 -7.48 -5.07 -6.99
N CYS A 93 -8.36 -5.08 -7.98
CA CYS A 93 -9.82 -5.08 -7.82
C CYS A 93 -10.44 -6.43 -8.22
N LEU A 94 -9.65 -7.50 -8.27
CA LEU A 94 -10.14 -8.82 -8.67
C LEU A 94 -11.10 -9.41 -7.63
N ARG A 95 -12.20 -9.98 -8.13
CA ARG A 95 -13.19 -10.67 -7.32
C ARG A 95 -13.53 -12.02 -7.94
N GLU A 96 -13.78 -12.98 -7.09
CA GLU A 96 -14.27 -14.29 -7.50
C GLU A 96 -15.72 -14.16 -7.95
N PRO A 97 -16.10 -14.66 -9.15
CA PRO A 97 -17.40 -14.36 -9.76
C PRO A 97 -18.61 -14.89 -9.00
N ILE A 98 -18.46 -16.01 -8.27
CA ILE A 98 -19.57 -16.69 -7.61
C ILE A 98 -19.83 -16.09 -6.23
N SER A 99 -18.78 -15.92 -5.42
CA SER A 99 -18.89 -15.44 -4.04
C SER A 99 -18.75 -13.93 -3.92
N GLY A 100 -18.19 -13.26 -4.94
CA GLY A 100 -17.80 -11.86 -4.86
C GLY A 100 -16.59 -11.58 -3.97
N SER A 101 -15.97 -12.64 -3.44
CA SER A 101 -14.82 -12.52 -2.53
C SER A 101 -13.63 -11.87 -3.22
N PRO A 102 -12.91 -10.96 -2.55
CA PRO A 102 -11.70 -10.38 -3.09
C PRO A 102 -10.61 -11.45 -3.25
N VAL A 103 -9.80 -11.29 -4.28
CA VAL A 103 -8.80 -12.26 -4.72
C VAL A 103 -7.40 -11.78 -4.35
N ILE A 104 -6.59 -12.67 -3.82
CA ILE A 104 -5.16 -12.48 -3.60
C ILE A 104 -4.42 -13.07 -4.79
N LEU A 105 -3.57 -12.28 -5.43
CA LEU A 105 -2.73 -12.74 -6.54
C LEU A 105 -1.44 -13.34 -6.01
N LEU A 106 -1.08 -14.51 -6.54
CA LEU A 106 0.16 -15.21 -6.26
C LEU A 106 0.97 -15.33 -7.56
N ASP A 107 2.28 -15.12 -7.47
CA ASP A 107 3.18 -15.26 -8.58
C ASP A 107 3.62 -16.73 -8.79
N ARG A 108 4.45 -16.95 -9.80
CA ARG A 108 5.01 -18.26 -10.11
C ARG A 108 5.89 -18.81 -8.99
N LYS A 109 6.62 -17.95 -8.25
CA LYS A 109 7.48 -18.37 -7.14
C LYS A 109 6.63 -18.91 -5.99
N ALA A 110 5.54 -18.20 -5.65
CA ALA A 110 4.57 -18.67 -4.66
C ALA A 110 3.96 -20.03 -5.05
N LYS A 111 3.53 -20.18 -6.32
CA LYS A 111 2.98 -21.45 -6.84
C LYS A 111 3.97 -22.61 -6.66
N GLN A 112 5.25 -22.41 -6.97
CA GLN A 112 6.30 -23.41 -6.79
C GLN A 112 6.56 -23.73 -5.30
N LYS A 113 6.63 -22.71 -4.46
CA LYS A 113 6.83 -22.85 -3.00
C LYS A 113 5.70 -23.62 -2.33
N MET A 114 4.47 -23.46 -2.83
CA MET A 114 3.30 -24.22 -2.40
C MET A 114 3.25 -25.64 -2.99
N GLY A 115 4.22 -26.05 -3.79
CA GLY A 115 4.31 -27.39 -4.37
C GLY A 115 3.31 -27.67 -5.50
N ILE A 116 2.68 -26.63 -6.05
CA ILE A 116 1.69 -26.77 -7.14
C ILE A 116 2.45 -26.76 -8.48
N LYS A 117 2.76 -27.96 -8.99
CA LYS A 117 3.56 -28.13 -10.21
C LYS A 117 2.73 -28.17 -11.49
N THR A 118 1.43 -28.47 -11.38
CA THR A 118 0.49 -28.64 -12.49
C THR A 118 -0.64 -27.62 -12.41
N SER A 119 -1.57 -27.67 -13.38
CA SER A 119 -2.84 -26.95 -13.26
C SER A 119 -3.57 -27.36 -11.98
N ILE A 120 -4.20 -26.40 -11.29
CA ILE A 120 -4.97 -26.67 -10.07
C ILE A 120 -6.10 -27.63 -10.34
N ALA A 121 -6.75 -27.51 -11.51
CA ALA A 121 -7.82 -28.41 -11.93
C ALA A 121 -7.38 -29.88 -12.05
N ALA A 122 -6.09 -30.12 -12.31
CA ALA A 122 -5.50 -31.46 -12.40
C ALA A 122 -4.73 -31.88 -11.14
N SER A 123 -4.74 -31.08 -10.09
CA SER A 123 -4.02 -31.32 -8.83
C SER A 123 -4.93 -31.94 -7.76
N GLN A 124 -4.35 -32.28 -6.61
CA GLN A 124 -5.09 -32.71 -5.42
C GLN A 124 -6.10 -31.65 -4.90
N TYR A 125 -6.02 -30.42 -5.40
CA TYR A 125 -6.89 -29.31 -5.03
C TYR A 125 -7.99 -29.05 -6.07
N ALA A 126 -8.25 -29.99 -6.99
CA ALA A 126 -9.24 -29.82 -8.06
C ALA A 126 -10.65 -29.50 -7.55
N ASN A 127 -11.04 -30.03 -6.38
CA ASN A 127 -12.32 -29.74 -5.72
C ASN A 127 -12.43 -28.29 -5.17
N ARG A 128 -11.33 -27.57 -5.09
CA ARG A 128 -11.23 -26.18 -4.60
C ARG A 128 -10.91 -25.19 -5.73
N PHE A 129 -10.89 -25.70 -6.96
CA PHE A 129 -10.61 -24.90 -8.13
C PHE A 129 -11.71 -23.87 -8.36
N THR A 130 -11.31 -22.66 -8.74
CA THR A 130 -12.18 -21.62 -9.27
C THR A 130 -11.47 -20.89 -10.40
N ALA A 131 -12.22 -20.29 -11.30
CA ALA A 131 -11.67 -19.49 -12.38
C ALA A 131 -11.94 -18.01 -12.11
N VAL A 132 -10.89 -17.20 -12.14
CA VAL A 132 -10.98 -15.76 -11.88
C VAL A 132 -10.77 -14.98 -13.16
N PRO A 133 -11.79 -14.33 -13.72
CA PRO A 133 -11.62 -13.49 -14.91
C PRO A 133 -10.85 -12.23 -14.55
N TYR A 134 -9.94 -11.81 -15.43
CA TYR A 134 -9.22 -10.57 -15.26
C TYR A 134 -9.12 -9.80 -16.58
N ARG A 135 -8.93 -8.49 -16.45
CA ARG A 135 -8.61 -7.59 -17.55
C ARG A 135 -7.30 -6.88 -17.25
N ALA A 136 -6.41 -6.82 -18.22
CA ALA A 136 -5.17 -6.06 -18.14
C ALA A 136 -5.02 -5.17 -19.36
N ILE A 137 -4.17 -4.16 -19.27
CA ILE A 137 -3.84 -3.30 -20.40
C ILE A 137 -3.24 -4.17 -21.51
N GLY A 138 -3.87 -4.17 -22.68
CA GLY A 138 -3.45 -4.99 -23.83
C GLY A 138 -4.09 -6.39 -23.90
N THR A 139 -4.91 -6.79 -22.92
CA THR A 139 -5.63 -8.07 -22.93
C THR A 139 -7.12 -7.84 -22.81
N THR A 140 -7.91 -8.36 -23.74
CA THR A 140 -9.37 -8.14 -23.75
C THR A 140 -10.08 -8.89 -22.63
N LEU A 141 -9.68 -10.11 -22.36
CA LEU A 141 -10.17 -10.95 -21.26
C LEU A 141 -9.18 -12.09 -21.02
N GLY A 142 -8.76 -12.26 -19.77
CA GLY A 142 -7.96 -13.38 -19.33
C GLY A 142 -8.64 -14.16 -18.20
N MET A 143 -8.18 -15.40 -17.99
CA MET A 143 -8.64 -16.25 -16.89
C MET A 143 -7.45 -16.71 -16.07
N LEU A 144 -7.50 -16.53 -14.75
CA LEU A 144 -6.52 -17.06 -13.83
C LEU A 144 -7.07 -18.32 -13.16
N GLU A 145 -6.19 -19.28 -12.92
CA GLU A 145 -6.51 -20.40 -12.05
C GLU A 145 -6.58 -19.93 -10.60
N GLY A 146 -7.69 -20.18 -9.96
CA GLY A 146 -7.93 -19.84 -8.56
C GLY A 146 -8.04 -21.07 -7.68
N LEU A 147 -7.69 -20.91 -6.41
CA LEU A 147 -7.79 -21.93 -5.36
C LEU A 147 -8.47 -21.30 -4.13
N ARG A 148 -9.47 -21.99 -3.59
CA ARG A 148 -10.05 -21.63 -2.29
C ARG A 148 -9.21 -22.22 -1.17
N ALA A 149 -8.63 -21.36 -0.33
CA ALA A 149 -7.90 -21.75 0.87
C ALA A 149 -8.83 -21.77 2.09
N ASP A 150 -8.53 -22.61 3.07
CA ASP A 150 -9.31 -22.67 4.32
C ASP A 150 -8.99 -21.48 5.22
N GLU A 151 -7.72 -21.13 5.33
CA GLU A 151 -7.28 -20.00 6.15
C GLU A 151 -6.19 -19.19 5.45
N ILE A 152 -6.35 -17.90 5.50
CA ILE A 152 -5.36 -16.93 5.01
C ILE A 152 -5.16 -15.89 6.09
N THR A 153 -3.91 -15.69 6.50
CA THR A 153 -3.55 -14.68 7.49
C THR A 153 -2.50 -13.73 6.92
N PHE A 154 -2.71 -12.44 7.04
CA PHE A 154 -1.75 -11.41 6.65
C PHE A 154 -1.41 -10.52 7.83
N GLN A 155 -0.11 -10.41 8.17
CA GLN A 155 0.36 -9.63 9.32
C GLN A 155 -0.40 -9.96 10.63
N ASN A 156 -0.57 -11.24 10.94
CA ASN A 156 -1.30 -11.76 12.11
C ASN A 156 -2.81 -11.43 12.14
N ARG A 157 -3.40 -11.13 10.99
CA ARG A 157 -4.84 -10.93 10.84
C ARG A 157 -5.39 -11.97 9.88
N THR A 158 -6.41 -12.70 10.31
CA THR A 158 -7.10 -13.65 9.45
C THR A 158 -7.95 -12.90 8.43
N LEU A 159 -7.69 -13.16 7.16
CA LEU A 159 -8.39 -12.55 6.05
C LEU A 159 -9.60 -13.43 5.66
N ARG A 160 -10.74 -12.80 5.47
CA ARG A 160 -11.94 -13.50 4.96
C ARG A 160 -11.87 -13.82 3.48
N ALA A 161 -10.92 -13.28 2.75
CA ALA A 161 -10.68 -13.62 1.36
C ALA A 161 -10.12 -15.02 1.27
N SER A 162 -10.88 -15.89 0.67
CA SER A 162 -10.54 -17.33 0.60
C SER A 162 -10.02 -17.74 -0.78
N VAL A 163 -9.88 -16.82 -1.71
CA VAL A 163 -9.49 -17.13 -3.09
C VAL A 163 -8.10 -16.59 -3.40
N LEU A 164 -7.23 -17.53 -3.76
CA LEU A 164 -5.89 -17.27 -4.29
C LEU A 164 -5.94 -17.45 -5.80
N ALA A 165 -5.44 -16.50 -6.58
CA ALA A 165 -5.32 -16.65 -8.03
C ALA A 165 -3.85 -16.64 -8.44
N PHE A 166 -3.47 -17.55 -9.33
CA PHE A 166 -2.10 -17.77 -9.73
C PHE A 166 -1.80 -17.08 -11.06
N TYR A 167 -0.82 -16.20 -11.01
CA TYR A 167 -0.30 -15.50 -12.16
C TYR A 167 1.04 -16.12 -12.59
N ASP A 168 1.22 -16.38 -13.88
CA ASP A 168 2.43 -17.05 -14.39
C ASP A 168 3.65 -16.11 -14.53
N GLY A 169 3.52 -14.85 -14.13
CA GLY A 169 4.60 -13.87 -14.08
C GLY A 169 5.36 -13.87 -12.75
N ASP A 170 6.17 -12.83 -12.58
CA ASP A 170 6.98 -12.56 -11.39
C ASP A 170 6.67 -11.15 -10.90
N PHE A 171 6.43 -10.97 -9.61
CA PHE A 171 6.18 -9.66 -9.00
C PHE A 171 7.45 -8.99 -8.44
N GLY A 172 8.64 -9.56 -8.68
CA GLY A 172 9.91 -9.02 -8.22
C GLY A 172 10.24 -9.45 -6.79
N ASP A 173 10.21 -8.50 -5.85
CA ASP A 173 10.62 -8.73 -4.46
C ASP A 173 9.53 -9.40 -3.61
N VAL A 174 8.29 -9.46 -4.09
CA VAL A 174 7.16 -10.06 -3.39
C VAL A 174 6.62 -11.27 -4.14
N GLU A 175 6.01 -12.20 -3.43
CA GLU A 175 5.43 -13.44 -3.96
C GLU A 175 3.91 -13.36 -4.09
N ALA A 176 3.30 -12.37 -3.41
CA ALA A 176 1.85 -12.21 -3.38
C ALA A 176 1.41 -10.73 -3.38
N LEU A 177 0.26 -10.46 -4.00
CA LEU A 177 -0.40 -9.15 -3.99
C LEU A 177 -1.77 -9.28 -3.31
N VAL A 178 -1.89 -8.63 -2.14
CA VAL A 178 -3.09 -8.64 -1.32
C VAL A 178 -3.98 -7.46 -1.71
N ASN A 179 -5.24 -7.71 -2.00
CA ASN A 179 -6.22 -6.67 -2.28
C ASN A 179 -6.46 -5.82 -1.02
N ARG A 180 -6.39 -4.50 -1.16
CA ARG A 180 -6.62 -3.55 -0.08
C ARG A 180 -7.98 -3.70 0.61
N GLU A 181 -9.03 -4.08 -0.13
CA GLU A 181 -10.38 -4.23 0.40
C GLU A 181 -10.46 -5.34 1.45
N VAL A 182 -9.67 -6.41 1.28
CA VAL A 182 -9.59 -7.52 2.25
C VAL A 182 -9.19 -7.03 3.64
N ILE A 183 -8.34 -6.01 3.69
CA ILE A 183 -7.82 -5.46 4.95
C ILE A 183 -8.82 -4.46 5.55
N HIS A 184 -9.61 -3.77 4.72
CA HIS A 184 -10.53 -2.72 5.16
C HIS A 184 -11.83 -3.26 5.74
N ASP A 185 -12.37 -4.35 5.21
CA ASP A 185 -13.64 -4.94 5.66
C ASP A 185 -13.58 -5.47 7.10
N GLU A 186 -12.41 -5.88 7.58
CA GLU A 186 -12.24 -6.30 8.96
C GLU A 186 -12.19 -5.13 9.96
N ILE A 187 -11.68 -3.97 9.57
CA ILE A 187 -11.61 -2.79 10.45
C ILE A 187 -13.01 -2.30 10.81
N LEU A 188 -13.96 -2.42 9.90
CA LEU A 188 -15.35 -2.00 10.12
C LEU A 188 -16.13 -2.98 11.02
N GLN A 189 -15.80 -4.27 11.03
CA GLN A 189 -16.50 -5.28 11.83
C GLN A 189 -16.01 -5.36 13.28
N THR A 190 -14.75 -5.05 13.56
CA THR A 190 -14.23 -4.97 14.93
C THR A 190 -14.84 -3.81 15.72
N HIS A 191 -15.31 -2.76 15.06
CA HIS A 191 -16.00 -1.64 15.71
C HIS A 191 -17.49 -1.90 16.00
N THR A 192 -18.10 -2.92 15.38
CA THR A 192 -19.55 -3.21 15.56
C THR A 192 -19.83 -4.26 16.64
N VAL A 193 -18.83 -4.99 17.12
CA VAL A 193 -18.97 -6.04 18.16
C VAL A 193 -18.66 -5.52 19.56
N GLY A 194 -18.30 -4.25 19.72
CA GLY A 194 -17.94 -3.60 20.99
C GLY A 194 -19.00 -2.63 21.53
N MET A 195 -20.28 -2.76 21.14
CA MET A 195 -21.40 -2.04 21.74
C MET A 195 -22.38 -3.01 22.37
#